data_160042c4d04593d8df2733df009b0287
#
_entry.id   160042c4d04593d8df2733df009b0287
#
_cell.length_a   1.000
_cell.length_b   1.000
_cell.length_c   1.000
_cell.angle_alpha   90.00
_cell.angle_beta   90.00
_cell.angle_gamma   90.00
#
_symmetry.space_group_name_H-M   'P 1'
#
loop_
_entity.id
_entity.type
_entity.pdbx_description
1 polymer ?
#
loop_
_entity_poly.entity_id
_entity_poly.type
_entity_poly.pdbx_seq_one_letter_code
_entity_poly.pdbx_strand_id
1 'polypeptide(L)'
;YIKAAFENNLRLNAERKNQKSIKQNINISRSEFLPSISLSGDQTSSQSTNQINQSGSNLSDSNLDSETKTISVDQKIFQGFKGYNSLKKSELEFKQANLNLEKVEQETILKTIAAYYDYQFKIKNEEFNISNVNLFERQVVESDSARLQKGEITLTDLAQSESSLAGANAQLIKAKTELLSSKINF
;
A
#
# COMPACT_ATOMS: atom_id res chain seq x y z
N TYR A 1 -17.04 -7.31 -10.48
CA TYR A 1 -16.26 -6.23 -9.85
C TYR A 1 -15.52 -6.74 -8.61
N ILE A 2 -16.22 -7.26 -7.56
CA ILE A 2 -15.58 -7.74 -6.32
C ILE A 2 -14.48 -8.77 -6.61
N LYS A 3 -14.73 -9.76 -7.51
CA LYS A 3 -13.72 -10.75 -7.89
C LYS A 3 -12.49 -10.11 -8.53
N ALA A 4 -12.68 -9.16 -9.45
CA ALA A 4 -11.58 -8.44 -10.11
C ALA A 4 -10.77 -7.60 -9.11
N ALA A 5 -11.43 -6.89 -8.18
CA ALA A 5 -10.77 -6.16 -7.12
C ALA A 5 -9.96 -7.09 -6.20
N PHE A 6 -10.52 -8.23 -5.82
CA PHE A 6 -9.86 -9.22 -4.96
C PHE A 6 -8.61 -9.85 -5.60
N GLU A 7 -8.63 -10.05 -6.93
CA GLU A 7 -7.49 -10.62 -7.66
C GLU A 7 -6.41 -9.58 -7.98
N ASN A 8 -6.80 -8.36 -8.32
CA ASN A 8 -5.90 -7.35 -8.86
C ASN A 8 -5.51 -6.24 -7.86
N ASN A 9 -6.08 -6.20 -6.66
CA ASN A 9 -5.75 -5.18 -5.69
C ASN A 9 -4.29 -5.29 -5.23
N LEU A 10 -3.49 -4.25 -5.50
CA LEU A 10 -2.06 -4.22 -5.22
C LEU A 10 -1.76 -4.36 -3.71
N ARG A 11 -2.57 -3.70 -2.85
CA ARG A 11 -2.41 -3.77 -1.39
C ARG A 11 -2.66 -5.18 -0.87
N LEU A 12 -3.72 -5.83 -1.36
CA LEU A 12 -4.04 -7.21 -0.98
C LEU A 12 -2.95 -8.18 -1.45
N ASN A 13 -2.46 -8.01 -2.67
CA ASN A 13 -1.38 -8.83 -3.21
C ASN A 13 -0.05 -8.63 -2.46
N ALA A 14 0.25 -7.39 -2.02
CA ALA A 14 1.40 -7.10 -1.17
C ALA A 14 1.27 -7.82 0.18
N GLU A 15 0.09 -7.79 0.82
CA GLU A 15 -0.14 -8.47 2.11
C GLU A 15 -0.06 -9.99 1.99
N ARG A 16 -0.55 -10.59 0.90
CA ARG A 16 -0.35 -12.01 0.60
C ARG A 16 1.13 -12.40 0.50
N LYS A 17 1.95 -11.54 -0.10
CA LYS A 17 3.41 -11.76 -0.17
C LYS A 17 4.08 -11.58 1.18
N ASN A 18 3.66 -10.58 1.96
CA ASN A 18 4.12 -10.34 3.33
C ASN A 18 3.83 -11.55 4.23
N GLN A 19 2.61 -12.06 4.21
CA GLN A 19 2.23 -13.27 4.95
C GLN A 19 3.11 -14.48 4.58
N LYS A 20 3.43 -14.67 3.28
CA LYS A 20 4.34 -15.72 2.84
C LYS A 20 5.77 -15.52 3.34
N SER A 21 6.23 -14.27 3.40
CA SER A 21 7.56 -13.91 3.94
C SER A 21 7.64 -14.24 5.44
N ILE A 22 6.63 -13.81 6.21
CA ILE A 22 6.56 -14.08 7.66
C ILE A 22 6.51 -15.59 7.94
N LYS A 23 5.84 -16.38 7.09
CA LYS A 23 5.85 -17.84 7.20
C LYS A 23 7.28 -18.42 7.15
N GLN A 24 8.18 -17.84 6.35
CA GLN A 24 9.56 -18.32 6.27
C GLN A 24 10.37 -18.06 7.54
N ASN A 25 9.98 -17.09 8.37
CA ASN A 25 10.62 -16.84 9.66
C ASN A 25 10.51 -18.04 10.60
N ILE A 26 9.46 -18.88 10.45
CA ILE A 26 9.34 -20.14 11.18
C ILE A 26 10.50 -21.08 10.82
N ASN A 27 10.84 -21.17 9.52
CA ASN A 27 11.95 -21.99 9.05
C ASN A 27 13.30 -21.43 9.53
N ILE A 28 13.44 -20.09 9.55
CA ILE A 28 14.63 -19.41 10.11
C ILE A 28 14.75 -19.71 11.59
N SER A 29 13.66 -19.63 12.37
CA SER A 29 13.70 -19.99 13.80
C SER A 29 13.99 -21.47 14.02
N ARG A 30 13.55 -22.37 13.14
CA ARG A 30 13.91 -23.79 13.19
C ARG A 30 15.40 -24.01 12.90
N SER A 31 16.04 -23.20 12.08
CA SER A 31 17.47 -23.33 11.79
C SER A 31 18.35 -23.07 13.01
N GLU A 32 17.85 -22.40 14.06
CA GLU A 32 18.57 -22.24 15.34
C GLU A 32 18.87 -23.58 16.02
N PHE A 33 18.14 -24.65 15.68
CA PHE A 33 18.35 -26.01 16.18
C PHE A 33 19.31 -26.85 15.30
N LEU A 34 19.75 -26.29 14.16
CA LEU A 34 20.67 -26.95 13.24
C LEU A 34 22.10 -26.47 13.45
N PRO A 35 23.12 -27.30 13.09
CA PRO A 35 24.50 -26.84 13.07
C PRO A 35 24.71 -25.73 12.04
N SER A 36 25.48 -24.72 12.38
CA SER A 36 25.99 -23.71 11.47
C SER A 36 27.35 -24.11 10.93
N ILE A 37 27.53 -24.04 9.64
CA ILE A 37 28.79 -24.35 8.96
C ILE A 37 29.34 -23.03 8.39
N SER A 38 30.57 -22.68 8.75
CA SER A 38 31.27 -21.51 8.22
C SER A 38 32.59 -21.92 7.59
N LEU A 39 32.94 -21.26 6.50
CA LEU A 39 34.23 -21.37 5.81
C LEU A 39 34.89 -19.99 5.83
N SER A 40 36.09 -19.91 6.39
CA SER A 40 36.91 -18.72 6.37
C SER A 40 38.27 -18.99 5.74
N GLY A 41 38.85 -18.00 5.08
CA GLY A 41 40.17 -18.05 4.51
C GLY A 41 40.90 -16.72 4.77
N ASP A 42 42.06 -16.81 5.41
CA ASP A 42 42.91 -15.67 5.71
C ASP A 42 44.24 -15.85 5.01
N GLN A 43 44.72 -14.83 4.31
CA GLN A 43 46.03 -14.75 3.75
C GLN A 43 46.78 -13.58 4.41
N THR A 44 47.88 -13.90 5.07
CA THR A 44 48.73 -12.91 5.73
C THR A 44 50.11 -12.95 5.07
N SER A 45 50.53 -11.80 4.58
CA SER A 45 51.92 -11.58 4.11
C SER A 45 52.63 -10.65 5.11
N SER A 46 53.67 -11.12 5.71
CA SER A 46 54.47 -10.35 6.68
C SER A 46 55.92 -10.22 6.16
N GLN A 47 56.34 -8.99 5.93
CA GLN A 47 57.70 -8.67 5.53
C GLN A 47 58.42 -7.98 6.69
N SER A 48 59.54 -8.56 7.11
CA SER A 48 60.41 -7.99 8.14
C SER A 48 61.72 -7.58 7.49
N THR A 49 62.04 -6.30 7.52
CA THR A 49 63.25 -5.71 6.96
C THR A 49 64.00 -4.92 8.02
N ASN A 50 65.33 -4.86 7.90
CA ASN A 50 66.17 -4.07 8.81
C ASN A 50 66.05 -4.41 10.31
N GLN A 51 65.78 -5.66 10.64
CA GLN A 51 65.79 -6.08 12.04
C GLN A 51 67.19 -6.23 12.61
N ILE A 52 67.36 -5.77 13.86
CA ILE A 52 68.57 -5.86 14.62
C ILE A 52 68.33 -6.76 15.83
N ASN A 53 69.23 -7.72 16.06
CA ASN A 53 69.18 -8.56 17.25
C ASN A 53 69.65 -7.81 18.52
N GLN A 54 69.47 -8.41 19.70
CA GLN A 54 69.93 -7.81 20.96
C GLN A 54 71.43 -7.51 21.01
N SER A 55 72.23 -8.15 20.17
CA SER A 55 73.72 -7.94 20.06
C SER A 55 74.10 -6.87 19.03
N GLY A 56 73.12 -6.15 18.42
CA GLY A 56 73.30 -5.10 17.43
C GLY A 56 73.69 -5.60 16.03
N SER A 57 73.52 -6.88 15.73
CA SER A 57 73.73 -7.45 14.41
C SER A 57 72.51 -7.41 13.56
N ASN A 58 72.64 -7.03 12.26
CA ASN A 58 71.53 -7.07 11.32
C ASN A 58 71.05 -8.52 11.08
N LEU A 59 69.75 -8.75 11.20
CA LEU A 59 69.14 -9.98 10.78
C LEU A 59 68.77 -9.90 9.30
N SER A 60 68.77 -11.05 8.61
CA SER A 60 68.33 -11.12 7.21
C SER A 60 66.88 -10.74 7.08
N ASP A 61 66.57 -10.02 6.02
CA ASP A 61 65.18 -9.74 5.67
C ASP A 61 64.42 -11.06 5.50
N SER A 62 63.22 -11.11 6.07
CA SER A 62 62.33 -12.29 5.95
C SER A 62 60.99 -11.88 5.41
N ASN A 63 60.47 -12.69 4.50
CA ASN A 63 59.11 -12.60 3.99
C ASN A 63 58.39 -13.90 4.36
N LEU A 64 57.30 -13.77 5.11
CA LEU A 64 56.46 -14.89 5.55
C LEU A 64 55.09 -14.72 4.97
N ASP A 65 54.71 -15.60 4.05
CA ASP A 65 53.34 -15.72 3.53
C ASP A 65 52.67 -16.89 4.22
N SER A 66 51.54 -16.62 4.84
CA SER A 66 50.71 -17.62 5.50
C SER A 66 49.31 -17.60 4.92
N GLU A 67 48.82 -18.76 4.53
CA GLU A 67 47.43 -18.96 4.10
C GLU A 67 46.74 -19.96 5.06
N THR A 68 45.66 -19.53 5.67
CA THR A 68 44.88 -20.36 6.57
C THR A 68 43.45 -20.51 6.04
N LYS A 69 43.00 -21.76 5.85
CA LYS A 69 41.61 -22.10 5.47
C LYS A 69 41.00 -22.89 6.61
N THR A 70 39.90 -22.34 7.17
CA THR A 70 39.21 -22.92 8.33
C THR A 70 37.81 -23.27 7.98
N ILE A 71 37.38 -24.49 8.25
CA ILE A 71 35.97 -24.95 8.24
C ILE A 71 35.57 -25.14 9.69
N SER A 72 34.54 -24.37 10.11
CA SER A 72 33.97 -24.48 11.46
C SER A 72 32.57 -25.01 11.40
N VAL A 73 32.24 -25.93 12.30
CA VAL A 73 30.89 -26.47 12.50
C VAL A 73 30.50 -26.22 13.94
N ASP A 74 29.51 -25.34 14.12
CA ASP A 74 29.06 -24.94 15.44
C ASP A 74 27.64 -25.43 15.71
N GLN A 75 27.48 -26.30 16.70
CA GLN A 75 26.18 -26.81 17.17
C GLN A 75 25.87 -26.30 18.56
N LYS A 76 24.81 -25.52 18.68
CA LYS A 76 24.32 -25.02 19.94
C LYS A 76 23.43 -26.08 20.60
N ILE A 77 23.88 -26.67 21.69
CA ILE A 77 23.17 -27.76 22.39
C ILE A 77 22.11 -27.19 23.34
N PHE A 78 22.43 -26.13 24.08
CA PHE A 78 21.53 -25.48 25.03
C PHE A 78 21.73 -23.97 25.08
N GLN A 79 20.64 -23.20 24.97
CA GLN A 79 20.63 -21.74 24.97
C GLN A 79 19.54 -21.17 25.90
N GLY A 80 19.24 -21.81 27.02
CA GLY A 80 18.24 -21.31 27.99
C GLY A 80 16.85 -21.14 27.35
N PHE A 81 16.39 -22.09 26.55
CA PHE A 81 15.11 -22.04 25.82
C PHE A 81 14.96 -20.91 24.78
N LYS A 82 16.04 -20.21 24.43
CA LYS A 82 15.99 -19.12 23.43
C LYS A 82 15.41 -19.60 22.10
N GLY A 83 15.92 -20.69 21.53
CA GLY A 83 15.44 -21.25 20.26
C GLY A 83 13.96 -21.66 20.32
N TYR A 84 13.52 -22.28 21.43
CA TYR A 84 12.12 -22.64 21.64
C TYR A 84 11.20 -21.42 21.64
N ASN A 85 11.56 -20.38 22.40
CA ASN A 85 10.79 -19.14 22.46
C ASN A 85 10.81 -18.38 21.14
N SER A 86 11.93 -18.40 20.42
CA SER A 86 12.06 -17.82 19.06
C SER A 86 11.10 -18.51 18.08
N LEU A 87 11.06 -19.83 18.08
CA LEU A 87 10.13 -20.60 17.25
C LEU A 87 8.67 -20.27 17.60
N LYS A 88 8.32 -20.31 18.88
CA LYS A 88 6.96 -19.97 19.34
C LYS A 88 6.55 -18.55 18.99
N LYS A 89 7.47 -17.59 19.10
CA LYS A 89 7.27 -16.20 18.67
C LYS A 89 6.96 -16.14 17.17
N SER A 90 7.75 -16.80 16.32
CA SER A 90 7.54 -16.82 14.86
C SER A 90 6.22 -17.47 14.46
N GLU A 91 5.76 -18.49 15.19
CA GLU A 91 4.45 -19.10 14.97
C GLU A 91 3.29 -18.13 15.31
N LEU A 92 3.43 -17.36 16.40
CA LEU A 92 2.45 -16.34 16.77
C LEU A 92 2.44 -15.16 15.78
N GLU A 93 3.62 -14.73 15.31
CA GLU A 93 3.74 -13.69 14.28
C GLU A 93 3.10 -14.14 12.96
N PHE A 94 3.25 -15.40 12.58
CA PHE A 94 2.55 -15.95 11.41
C PHE A 94 1.03 -15.99 11.62
N LYS A 95 0.56 -16.35 12.80
CA LYS A 95 -0.88 -16.29 13.12
C LYS A 95 -1.40 -14.85 13.05
N GLN A 96 -0.65 -13.88 13.56
CA GLN A 96 -0.97 -12.45 13.43
C GLN A 96 -1.03 -12.01 11.96
N ALA A 97 -0.06 -12.44 11.14
CA ALA A 97 -0.04 -12.13 9.70
C ALA A 97 -1.25 -12.71 8.96
N ASN A 98 -1.73 -13.90 9.33
CA ASN A 98 -2.96 -14.48 8.77
C ASN A 98 -4.20 -13.62 9.11
N LEU A 99 -4.34 -13.20 10.37
CA LEU A 99 -5.45 -12.34 10.79
C LEU A 99 -5.38 -10.95 10.13
N ASN A 100 -4.18 -10.42 9.94
CA ASN A 100 -4.00 -9.16 9.23
C ASN A 100 -4.38 -9.28 7.75
N LEU A 101 -4.01 -10.37 7.09
CA LEU A 101 -4.43 -10.66 5.72
C LEU A 101 -5.96 -10.73 5.62
N GLU A 102 -6.63 -11.47 6.51
CA GLU A 102 -8.10 -11.56 6.56
C GLU A 102 -8.74 -10.18 6.74
N LYS A 103 -8.20 -9.35 7.63
CA LYS A 103 -8.63 -7.96 7.81
C LYS A 103 -8.51 -7.16 6.51
N VAL A 104 -7.38 -7.24 5.82
CA VAL A 104 -7.17 -6.52 4.55
C VAL A 104 -8.10 -7.04 3.45
N GLU A 105 -8.41 -8.32 3.42
CA GLU A 105 -9.40 -8.91 2.52
C GLU A 105 -10.80 -8.33 2.77
N GLN A 106 -11.24 -8.29 4.02
CA GLN A 106 -12.52 -7.68 4.41
C GLN A 106 -12.58 -6.20 4.06
N GLU A 107 -11.52 -5.43 4.38
CA GLU A 107 -11.44 -4.00 4.03
C GLU A 107 -11.53 -3.79 2.51
N THR A 108 -10.89 -4.64 1.72
CA THR A 108 -10.91 -4.55 0.26
C THR A 108 -12.32 -4.79 -0.29
N ILE A 109 -13.00 -5.81 0.22
CA ILE A 109 -14.39 -6.11 -0.17
C ILE A 109 -15.31 -4.93 0.18
N LEU A 110 -15.23 -4.43 1.42
CA LEU A 110 -16.07 -3.31 1.87
C LEU A 110 -15.83 -2.05 1.05
N LYS A 111 -14.57 -1.71 0.76
CA LYS A 111 -14.23 -0.55 -0.08
C LYS A 111 -14.77 -0.71 -1.50
N THR A 112 -14.67 -1.90 -2.09
CA THR A 112 -15.20 -2.16 -3.43
C THR A 112 -16.72 -2.02 -3.47
N ILE A 113 -17.41 -2.53 -2.45
CA ILE A 113 -18.87 -2.39 -2.32
C ILE A 113 -19.26 -0.91 -2.17
N ALA A 114 -18.56 -0.18 -1.29
CA ALA A 114 -18.83 1.24 -1.06
C ALA A 114 -18.62 2.07 -2.33
N ALA A 115 -17.50 1.84 -3.06
CA ALA A 115 -17.22 2.51 -4.32
C ALA A 115 -18.28 2.21 -5.39
N TYR A 116 -18.76 0.97 -5.47
CA TYR A 116 -19.82 0.60 -6.39
C TYR A 116 -21.15 1.35 -6.11
N TYR A 117 -21.57 1.39 -4.84
CA TYR A 117 -22.80 2.09 -4.49
C TYR A 117 -22.65 3.61 -4.61
N ASP A 118 -21.48 4.17 -4.29
CA ASP A 118 -21.21 5.59 -4.52
C ASP A 118 -21.34 5.93 -6.01
N TYR A 119 -20.74 5.13 -6.88
CA TYR A 119 -20.86 5.32 -8.33
C TYR A 119 -22.32 5.25 -8.81
N GLN A 120 -23.09 4.27 -8.35
CA GLN A 120 -24.52 4.16 -8.69
C GLN A 120 -25.33 5.38 -8.18
N PHE A 121 -25.04 5.82 -6.97
CA PHE A 121 -25.66 7.02 -6.41
C PHE A 121 -25.34 8.28 -7.23
N LYS A 122 -24.08 8.46 -7.64
CA LYS A 122 -23.69 9.62 -8.46
C LYS A 122 -24.34 9.62 -9.85
N ILE A 123 -24.53 8.46 -10.46
CA ILE A 123 -25.35 8.34 -11.72
C ILE A 123 -26.77 8.86 -11.48
N LYS A 124 -27.43 8.40 -10.44
CA LYS A 124 -28.80 8.84 -10.13
C LYS A 124 -28.88 10.31 -9.74
N ASN A 125 -27.87 10.83 -9.06
CA ASN A 125 -27.78 12.25 -8.73
C ASN A 125 -27.62 13.12 -9.98
N GLU A 126 -26.82 12.69 -10.97
CA GLU A 126 -26.72 13.40 -12.27
C GLU A 126 -28.06 13.40 -13.00
N GLU A 127 -28.73 12.24 -13.16
CA GLU A 127 -30.05 12.13 -13.77
C GLU A 127 -31.08 13.06 -13.13
N PHE A 128 -31.07 13.15 -11.80
CA PHE A 128 -31.94 14.05 -11.03
C PHE A 128 -31.63 15.53 -11.34
N ASN A 129 -30.36 15.92 -11.35
CA ASN A 129 -29.98 17.30 -11.65
C ASN A 129 -30.28 17.69 -13.12
N ILE A 130 -30.17 16.77 -14.07
CA ILE A 130 -30.62 17.00 -15.45
C ILE A 130 -32.11 17.28 -15.48
N SER A 131 -32.91 16.49 -14.77
CA SER A 131 -34.38 16.69 -14.68
C SER A 131 -34.74 18.03 -14.03
N ASN A 132 -33.98 18.46 -13.01
CA ASN A 132 -34.14 19.76 -12.37
C ASN A 132 -33.83 20.93 -13.33
N VAL A 133 -32.73 20.86 -14.07
CA VAL A 133 -32.43 21.90 -15.08
C VAL A 133 -33.56 22.00 -16.10
N ASN A 134 -34.03 20.88 -16.66
CA ASN A 134 -35.13 20.87 -17.61
C ASN A 134 -36.47 21.44 -17.02
N LEU A 135 -36.66 21.28 -15.71
CA LEU A 135 -37.80 21.88 -15.02
C LEU A 135 -37.68 23.40 -14.95
N PHE A 136 -36.52 23.92 -14.51
CA PHE A 136 -36.27 25.36 -14.42
C PHE A 136 -36.21 26.03 -15.78
N GLU A 137 -35.70 25.37 -16.82
CA GLU A 137 -35.74 25.88 -18.20
C GLU A 137 -37.18 26.09 -18.67
N ARG A 138 -38.06 25.12 -18.45
CA ARG A 138 -39.50 25.26 -18.77
C ARG A 138 -40.13 26.39 -17.98
N GLN A 139 -39.83 26.53 -16.66
CA GLN A 139 -40.35 27.58 -15.82
C GLN A 139 -39.93 28.97 -16.32
N VAL A 140 -38.67 29.17 -16.78
CA VAL A 140 -38.20 30.44 -17.37
C VAL A 140 -38.98 30.74 -18.67
N VAL A 141 -39.14 29.76 -19.55
CA VAL A 141 -39.92 29.94 -20.82
C VAL A 141 -41.36 30.29 -20.55
N GLU A 142 -42.02 29.63 -19.60
CA GLU A 142 -43.41 29.91 -19.18
C GLU A 142 -43.55 31.31 -18.57
N SER A 143 -42.62 31.71 -17.71
CA SER A 143 -42.59 33.04 -17.08
C SER A 143 -42.41 34.14 -18.09
N ASP A 144 -41.50 33.98 -19.07
CA ASP A 144 -41.26 34.95 -20.15
C ASP A 144 -42.49 35.09 -21.08
N SER A 145 -43.10 33.94 -21.44
CA SER A 145 -44.32 33.92 -22.23
C SER A 145 -45.53 34.60 -21.53
N ALA A 146 -45.69 34.36 -20.23
CA ALA A 146 -46.77 34.99 -19.42
C ALA A 146 -46.55 36.50 -19.29
N ARG A 147 -45.30 36.94 -19.17
CA ARG A 147 -44.93 38.37 -19.12
C ARG A 147 -45.21 39.07 -20.44
N LEU A 148 -44.81 38.49 -21.57
CA LEU A 148 -44.94 39.11 -22.90
C LEU A 148 -46.40 39.15 -23.39
N GLN A 149 -47.18 38.08 -23.10
CA GLN A 149 -48.54 37.96 -23.66
C GLN A 149 -49.62 38.51 -22.74
N LYS A 150 -49.46 38.45 -21.42
CA LYS A 150 -50.53 38.76 -20.46
C LYS A 150 -50.17 39.90 -19.48
N GLY A 151 -48.89 40.26 -19.37
CA GLY A 151 -48.44 41.24 -18.38
C GLY A 151 -48.61 40.82 -16.92
N GLU A 152 -48.83 39.54 -16.66
CA GLU A 152 -49.17 39.00 -15.35
C GLU A 152 -47.94 38.81 -14.44
N ILE A 153 -46.71 38.75 -15.03
CA ILE A 153 -45.45 38.47 -14.32
C ILE A 153 -44.52 39.69 -14.38
N THR A 154 -43.88 40.01 -13.26
CA THR A 154 -42.96 41.16 -13.16
C THR A 154 -41.57 40.77 -13.69
N LEU A 155 -40.73 41.79 -14.02
CA LEU A 155 -39.34 41.59 -14.41
C LEU A 155 -38.56 40.90 -13.26
N THR A 156 -38.91 41.16 -12.02
CA THR A 156 -38.29 40.58 -10.82
C THR A 156 -38.53 39.06 -10.77
N ASP A 157 -39.76 38.62 -11.09
CA ASP A 157 -40.13 37.20 -11.09
C ASP A 157 -39.41 36.42 -12.18
N LEU A 158 -39.22 37.04 -13.36
CA LEU A 158 -38.40 36.46 -14.43
C LEU A 158 -36.92 36.34 -14.02
N ALA A 159 -36.35 37.41 -13.46
CA ALA A 159 -34.96 37.39 -12.96
C ALA A 159 -34.76 36.34 -11.85
N GLN A 160 -35.75 36.13 -10.98
CA GLN A 160 -35.72 35.06 -9.98
C GLN A 160 -35.72 33.65 -10.63
N SER A 161 -36.53 33.44 -11.67
CA SER A 161 -36.57 32.18 -12.41
C SER A 161 -35.24 31.89 -13.14
N GLU A 162 -34.67 32.90 -13.78
CA GLU A 162 -33.31 32.81 -14.40
C GLU A 162 -32.22 32.52 -13.37
N SER A 163 -32.26 33.15 -12.19
CA SER A 163 -31.33 32.89 -11.10
C SER A 163 -31.44 31.43 -10.61
N SER A 164 -32.67 30.93 -10.51
CA SER A 164 -32.91 29.54 -10.11
C SER A 164 -32.37 28.56 -11.15
N LEU A 165 -32.54 28.85 -12.44
CA LEU A 165 -31.96 28.06 -13.54
C LEU A 165 -30.43 28.08 -13.49
N ALA A 166 -29.80 29.24 -13.26
CA ALA A 166 -28.36 29.34 -13.11
C ALA A 166 -27.84 28.48 -11.95
N GLY A 167 -28.56 28.53 -10.82
CA GLY A 167 -28.28 27.67 -9.66
C GLY A 167 -28.38 26.16 -9.97
N ALA A 168 -29.43 25.75 -10.70
CA ALA A 168 -29.62 24.36 -11.14
C ALA A 168 -28.49 23.89 -12.08
N ASN A 169 -28.08 24.75 -13.01
CA ASN A 169 -26.94 24.47 -13.91
C ASN A 169 -25.63 24.28 -13.12
N ALA A 170 -25.37 25.11 -12.13
CA ALA A 170 -24.20 24.96 -11.25
C ALA A 170 -24.22 23.61 -10.49
N GLN A 171 -25.38 23.18 -9.99
CA GLN A 171 -25.55 21.89 -9.34
C GLN A 171 -25.35 20.72 -10.33
N LEU A 172 -25.81 20.83 -11.56
CA LEU A 172 -25.58 19.83 -12.60
C LEU A 172 -24.09 19.68 -12.92
N ILE A 173 -23.37 20.79 -13.06
CA ILE A 173 -21.91 20.76 -13.31
C ILE A 173 -21.19 20.06 -12.14
N LYS A 174 -21.58 20.38 -10.91
CA LYS A 174 -21.07 19.72 -9.70
C LYS A 174 -21.34 18.23 -9.73
N ALA A 175 -22.58 17.80 -10.01
CA ALA A 175 -22.97 16.39 -10.08
C ALA A 175 -22.17 15.64 -11.15
N LYS A 176 -21.95 16.23 -12.33
CA LYS A 176 -21.12 15.64 -13.39
C LYS A 176 -19.65 15.46 -12.95
N THR A 177 -19.09 16.45 -12.26
CA THR A 177 -17.72 16.37 -11.73
C THR A 177 -17.59 15.28 -10.66
N GLU A 178 -18.59 15.18 -9.77
CA GLU A 178 -18.61 14.15 -8.74
C GLU A 178 -18.76 12.74 -9.34
N LEU A 179 -19.58 12.57 -10.37
CA LEU A 179 -19.69 11.31 -11.10
C LEU A 179 -18.36 10.91 -11.75
N LEU A 180 -17.68 11.87 -12.39
CA LEU A 180 -16.36 11.61 -12.99
C LEU A 180 -15.35 11.18 -11.93
N SER A 181 -15.30 11.87 -10.79
CA SER A 181 -14.44 11.48 -9.66
C SER A 181 -14.76 10.08 -9.14
N SER A 182 -16.03 9.76 -8.96
CA SER A 182 -16.45 8.43 -8.49
C SER A 182 -16.09 7.33 -9.49
N LYS A 183 -16.20 7.61 -10.80
CA LYS A 183 -15.79 6.69 -11.87
C LYS A 183 -14.28 6.41 -11.87
N ILE A 184 -13.46 7.39 -11.52
CA ILE A 184 -11.99 7.21 -11.44
C ILE A 184 -11.61 6.41 -10.19
N ASN A 185 -12.36 6.58 -9.10
CA ASN A 185 -12.10 5.88 -7.83
C ASN A 185 -12.64 4.43 -7.81
N PHE A 186 -13.53 4.08 -8.76
CA PHE A 186 -14.09 2.75 -8.94
C PHE A 186 -13.25 1.90 -9.88
#